data_bd51133b8836a591de87311b916abfdd
#
_entry.id   bd51133b8836a591de87311b916abfdd
#
_cell.length_a   1.000
_cell.length_b   1.000
_cell.length_c   1.000
_cell.angle_alpha   90.00
_cell.angle_beta   90.00
_cell.angle_gamma   90.00
#
_symmetry.space_group_name_H-M   'P 1'
#
loop_
_entity.id
_entity.type
_entity.pdbx_description
1 polymer ?
#
loop_
_entity_poly.entity_id
_entity_poly.type
_entity_poly.pdbx_seq_one_letter_code
_entity_poly.pdbx_strand_id
1 'polypeptide(L)'
;MSAATVKSAPCSPERVLVLFGSPHAEGPTARLTAAALASLPHGTHTLIWNCFETPFLPCDDCGYCRHRAGCSKRDLDGFYAELEEADRLLFATPVYHRSFPAPMKAVLDRLQRYWSARFVLGLRPPIAKPKRGILLTVSGSPSDEGGRLIEQQLAPHLTVLNTTLAGTVHYVDADAGAPLDDAAKALCALLADG
;
A
#
# COMPACT_ATOMS: atom_id res chain seq x y z
N MET A 1 -36.06 -16.77 -31.95
CA MET A 1 -35.16 -17.00 -30.79
C MET A 1 -34.44 -15.69 -30.50
N SER A 2 -34.91 -14.96 -29.50
CA SER A 2 -34.37 -13.62 -29.15
C SER A 2 -33.17 -13.78 -28.22
N ALA A 3 -32.02 -13.28 -28.65
CA ALA A 3 -30.82 -13.27 -27.83
C ALA A 3 -30.99 -12.21 -26.74
N ALA A 4 -31.08 -12.64 -25.48
CA ALA A 4 -31.09 -11.75 -24.33
C ALA A 4 -29.68 -11.11 -24.18
N THR A 5 -29.59 -9.81 -24.44
CA THR A 5 -28.40 -9.01 -24.17
C THR A 5 -28.24 -8.92 -22.65
N VAL A 6 -27.28 -9.66 -22.09
CA VAL A 6 -26.85 -9.50 -20.71
C VAL A 6 -26.20 -8.13 -20.57
N LYS A 7 -26.93 -7.16 -20.01
CA LYS A 7 -26.36 -5.89 -19.58
C LYS A 7 -25.40 -6.21 -18.41
N SER A 8 -24.07 -6.07 -18.65
CA SER A 8 -23.10 -6.09 -17.57
C SER A 8 -23.47 -4.96 -16.60
N ALA A 9 -23.59 -5.30 -15.32
CA ALA A 9 -23.76 -4.29 -14.27
C ALA A 9 -22.59 -3.28 -14.36
N PRO A 10 -22.82 -1.99 -14.11
CA PRO A 10 -21.75 -1.02 -14.10
C PRO A 10 -20.69 -1.47 -13.08
N CYS A 11 -19.46 -1.70 -13.55
CA CYS A 11 -18.34 -2.01 -12.67
C CYS A 11 -18.18 -0.83 -11.71
N SER A 12 -18.19 -1.09 -10.41
CA SER A 12 -17.90 -0.04 -9.43
C SER A 12 -16.55 0.60 -9.75
N PRO A 13 -16.38 1.92 -9.57
CA PRO A 13 -15.11 2.57 -9.84
C PRO A 13 -14.00 1.92 -9.03
N GLU A 14 -12.86 1.71 -9.67
CA GLU A 14 -11.69 1.11 -9.04
C GLU A 14 -11.21 1.98 -7.86
N ARG A 15 -10.77 1.34 -6.78
CA ARG A 15 -10.31 2.00 -5.55
C ARG A 15 -8.83 1.75 -5.35
N VAL A 16 -8.05 2.83 -5.31
CA VAL A 16 -6.60 2.81 -5.07
C VAL A 16 -6.31 3.44 -3.72
N LEU A 17 -5.74 2.67 -2.80
CA LEU A 17 -5.24 3.17 -1.52
C LEU A 17 -3.71 3.30 -1.59
N VAL A 18 -3.21 4.50 -1.31
CA VAL A 18 -1.78 4.76 -1.15
C VAL A 18 -1.45 4.80 0.34
N LEU A 19 -0.58 3.91 0.79
CA LEU A 19 0.09 4.06 2.09
C LEU A 19 1.37 4.87 1.88
N PHE A 20 1.31 6.15 2.24
CA PHE A 20 2.37 7.11 1.97
C PHE A 20 3.25 7.32 3.21
N GLY A 21 4.53 6.94 3.10
CA GLY A 21 5.50 6.90 4.19
C GLY A 21 6.57 8.00 4.14
N SER A 22 6.34 9.12 3.43
CA SER A 22 7.32 10.21 3.37
C SER A 22 6.87 11.43 4.17
N PRO A 23 7.76 12.08 4.94
CA PRO A 23 7.46 13.36 5.59
C PRO A 23 7.50 14.56 4.62
N HIS A 24 7.98 14.36 3.39
CA HIS A 24 8.22 15.44 2.43
C HIS A 24 7.11 15.48 1.38
N ALA A 25 6.24 16.49 1.46
CA ALA A 25 5.10 16.68 0.55
C ALA A 25 5.50 16.92 -0.92
N GLU A 26 6.72 17.41 -1.17
CA GLU A 26 7.23 17.74 -2.51
C GLU A 26 8.48 16.91 -2.89
N GLY A 27 8.86 15.96 -2.06
CA GLY A 27 10.01 15.10 -2.29
C GLY A 27 9.80 14.10 -3.45
N PRO A 28 10.85 13.38 -3.85
CA PRO A 28 10.77 12.41 -4.95
C PRO A 28 9.67 11.37 -4.77
N THR A 29 9.45 10.85 -3.55
CA THR A 29 8.35 9.91 -3.26
C THR A 29 6.99 10.52 -3.60
N ALA A 30 6.74 11.76 -3.19
CA ALA A 30 5.47 12.45 -3.45
C ALA A 30 5.29 12.73 -4.95
N ARG A 31 6.32 13.20 -5.64
CA ARG A 31 6.28 13.50 -7.08
C ARG A 31 6.00 12.24 -7.91
N LEU A 32 6.66 11.12 -7.62
CA LEU A 32 6.42 9.84 -8.29
C LEU A 32 5.01 9.32 -8.01
N THR A 33 4.56 9.39 -6.75
CA THR A 33 3.18 9.03 -6.38
C THR A 33 2.15 9.87 -7.12
N ALA A 34 2.34 11.20 -7.17
CA ALA A 34 1.42 12.10 -7.87
C ALA A 34 1.37 11.81 -9.38
N ALA A 35 2.51 11.59 -10.02
CA ALA A 35 2.58 11.23 -11.43
C ALA A 35 1.83 9.92 -11.74
N ALA A 36 2.00 8.92 -10.88
CA ALA A 36 1.33 7.65 -11.02
C ALA A 36 -0.20 7.76 -10.84
N LEU A 37 -0.66 8.51 -9.84
CA LEU A 37 -2.09 8.73 -9.62
C LEU A 37 -2.74 9.54 -10.74
N ALA A 38 -2.02 10.50 -11.32
CA ALA A 38 -2.48 11.28 -12.47
C ALA A 38 -2.66 10.45 -13.76
N SER A 39 -2.02 9.27 -13.85
CA SER A 39 -2.16 8.37 -14.98
C SER A 39 -3.36 7.42 -14.90
N LEU A 40 -4.04 7.39 -13.76
CA LEU A 40 -5.19 6.51 -13.55
C LEU A 40 -6.41 6.95 -14.39
N PRO A 41 -7.28 6.02 -14.81
CA PRO A 41 -8.50 6.32 -15.53
C PRO A 41 -9.42 7.29 -14.77
N HIS A 42 -10.13 8.12 -15.51
CA HIS A 42 -11.17 8.98 -14.90
C HIS A 42 -12.20 8.16 -14.13
N GLY A 43 -12.52 8.61 -12.92
CA GLY A 43 -13.48 7.95 -12.04
C GLY A 43 -12.83 6.96 -11.07
N THR A 44 -11.54 6.70 -11.16
CA THR A 44 -10.82 5.93 -10.13
C THR A 44 -10.89 6.67 -8.79
N HIS A 45 -11.34 5.97 -7.75
CA HIS A 45 -11.35 6.53 -6.39
C HIS A 45 -9.97 6.35 -5.75
N THR A 46 -9.29 7.44 -5.46
CA THR A 46 -7.95 7.41 -4.85
C THR A 46 -7.97 8.00 -3.45
N LEU A 47 -7.33 7.32 -2.50
CA LEU A 47 -7.08 7.82 -1.16
C LEU A 47 -5.60 7.72 -0.83
N ILE A 48 -5.02 8.79 -0.32
CA ILE A 48 -3.66 8.79 0.22
C ILE A 48 -3.75 8.82 1.74
N TRP A 49 -3.27 7.74 2.36
CA TRP A 49 -3.07 7.68 3.80
C TRP A 49 -1.64 8.10 4.11
N ASN A 50 -1.47 9.35 4.57
CA ASN A 50 -0.15 9.86 4.93
C ASN A 50 0.18 9.47 6.39
N CYS A 51 1.18 8.62 6.56
CA CYS A 51 1.58 8.10 7.87
C CYS A 51 2.16 9.16 8.81
N PHE A 52 2.57 10.32 8.27
CA PHE A 52 3.13 11.42 9.06
C PHE A 52 2.09 12.47 9.49
N GLU A 53 0.95 12.53 8.80
CA GLU A 53 -0.06 13.55 9.06
C GLU A 53 -1.18 13.04 9.98
N THR A 54 -1.45 11.75 9.96
CA THR A 54 -2.54 11.17 10.75
C THR A 54 -2.00 10.62 12.07
N PRO A 55 -2.33 11.21 13.22
CA PRO A 55 -1.89 10.70 14.51
C PRO A 55 -2.58 9.36 14.83
N PHE A 56 -1.81 8.38 15.26
CA PHE A 56 -2.30 7.09 15.72
C PHE A 56 -1.32 6.46 16.71
N LEU A 57 -1.77 5.48 17.47
CA LEU A 57 -0.95 4.74 18.43
C LEU A 57 -0.32 3.50 17.77
N PRO A 58 0.98 3.23 17.99
CA PRO A 58 1.62 2.01 17.51
C PRO A 58 1.00 0.75 18.16
N CYS A 59 1.30 -0.41 17.61
CA CYS A 59 0.97 -1.69 18.23
C CYS A 59 1.80 -1.88 19.51
N ASP A 60 1.13 -2.22 20.60
CA ASP A 60 1.75 -2.49 21.90
C ASP A 60 1.58 -3.97 22.34
N ASP A 61 1.25 -4.85 21.38
CA ASP A 61 0.98 -6.27 21.60
C ASP A 61 -0.01 -6.56 22.75
N CYS A 62 -1.06 -5.77 22.85
CA CYS A 62 -2.08 -5.90 23.91
C CYS A 62 -2.88 -7.22 23.87
N GLY A 63 -2.66 -8.07 22.88
CA GLY A 63 -3.28 -9.39 22.74
C GLY A 63 -4.74 -9.40 22.29
N TYR A 64 -5.41 -8.25 22.16
CA TYR A 64 -6.84 -8.19 21.81
C TYR A 64 -7.17 -8.98 20.54
N CYS A 65 -6.39 -8.79 19.45
CA CYS A 65 -6.63 -9.44 18.16
C CYS A 65 -6.39 -10.96 18.16
N ARG A 66 -5.78 -11.51 19.20
CA ARG A 66 -5.62 -12.98 19.38
C ARG A 66 -6.91 -13.65 19.84
N HIS A 67 -7.84 -12.91 20.43
CA HIS A 67 -9.08 -13.43 20.97
C HIS A 67 -10.33 -13.07 20.16
N ARG A 68 -10.26 -11.99 19.37
CA ARG A 68 -11.35 -11.54 18.49
C ARG A 68 -10.83 -10.73 17.33
N ALA A 69 -11.54 -10.78 16.20
CA ALA A 69 -11.18 -10.01 15.02
C ALA A 69 -11.18 -8.50 15.30
N GLY A 70 -10.21 -7.79 14.74
CA GLY A 70 -10.06 -6.36 14.89
C GLY A 70 -8.91 -5.92 15.81
N CYS A 71 -8.89 -4.65 16.17
CA CYS A 71 -7.92 -4.04 17.07
C CYS A 71 -8.62 -3.34 18.22
N SER A 72 -8.00 -3.30 19.40
CA SER A 72 -8.52 -2.56 20.56
C SER A 72 -8.45 -1.04 20.35
N LYS A 73 -7.44 -0.57 19.60
CA LYS A 73 -7.26 0.83 19.25
C LYS A 73 -8.09 1.15 18.00
N ARG A 74 -8.93 2.19 18.07
CA ARG A 74 -9.90 2.54 17.03
C ARG A 74 -9.45 3.66 16.09
N ASP A 75 -8.27 4.20 16.33
CA ASP A 75 -7.67 5.34 15.64
C ASP A 75 -7.34 5.08 14.15
N LEU A 76 -7.21 3.82 13.73
CA LEU A 76 -7.02 3.39 12.34
C LEU A 76 -8.26 2.75 11.70
N ASP A 77 -9.45 2.84 12.31
CA ASP A 77 -10.65 2.20 11.74
C ASP A 77 -10.98 2.72 10.34
N GLY A 78 -10.84 4.02 10.08
CA GLY A 78 -11.03 4.59 8.75
C GLY A 78 -10.02 4.05 7.73
N PHE A 79 -8.76 3.91 8.13
CA PHE A 79 -7.73 3.29 7.30
C PHE A 79 -8.07 1.82 6.97
N TYR A 80 -8.50 1.05 7.96
CA TYR A 80 -8.86 -0.35 7.74
C TYR A 80 -10.04 -0.51 6.80
N ALA A 81 -11.05 0.36 6.90
CA ALA A 81 -12.20 0.32 5.99
C ALA A 81 -11.76 0.55 4.53
N GLU A 82 -10.92 1.55 4.27
CA GLU A 82 -10.38 1.83 2.94
C GLU A 82 -9.45 0.71 2.45
N LEU A 83 -8.63 0.15 3.35
CA LEU A 83 -7.74 -0.96 3.04
C LEU A 83 -8.52 -2.22 2.63
N GLU A 84 -9.61 -2.54 3.32
CA GLU A 84 -10.45 -3.71 3.03
C GLU A 84 -11.16 -3.57 1.68
N GLU A 85 -11.59 -2.36 1.31
CA GLU A 85 -12.31 -2.06 0.07
C GLU A 85 -11.41 -1.75 -1.15
N ALA A 86 -10.12 -1.52 -0.95
CA ALA A 86 -9.21 -1.21 -2.04
C ALA A 86 -9.09 -2.37 -3.04
N ASP A 87 -8.97 -2.04 -4.33
CA ASP A 87 -8.60 -2.96 -5.41
C ASP A 87 -7.08 -3.00 -5.57
N ARG A 88 -6.43 -1.83 -5.40
CA ARG A 88 -4.98 -1.68 -5.50
C ARG A 88 -4.41 -0.99 -4.27
N LEU A 89 -3.22 -1.43 -3.86
CA LEU A 89 -2.44 -0.84 -2.76
C LEU A 89 -1.11 -0.35 -3.32
N LEU A 90 -0.84 0.95 -3.21
CA LEU A 90 0.47 1.52 -3.48
C LEU A 90 1.17 1.80 -2.15
N PHE A 91 2.26 1.09 -1.89
CA PHE A 91 3.16 1.37 -0.77
C PHE A 91 4.27 2.30 -1.26
N ALA A 92 4.20 3.58 -0.92
CA ALA A 92 5.15 4.61 -1.37
C ALA A 92 6.00 5.08 -0.19
N THR A 93 7.31 4.81 -0.21
CA THR A 93 8.17 5.02 0.94
C THR A 93 9.59 5.44 0.56
N PRO A 94 10.20 6.37 1.29
CA PRO A 94 11.65 6.50 1.27
C PRO A 94 12.30 5.31 2.02
N VAL A 95 13.57 5.07 1.75
CA VAL A 95 14.40 4.08 2.44
C VAL A 95 15.10 4.76 3.61
N TYR A 96 14.72 4.42 4.85
CA TYR A 96 15.38 4.90 6.06
C TYR A 96 16.10 3.74 6.74
N HIS A 97 17.44 3.80 6.76
CA HIS A 97 18.27 2.74 7.37
C HIS A 97 17.89 1.32 6.89
N ARG A 98 17.68 1.18 5.56
CA ARG A 98 17.26 -0.07 4.91
C ARG A 98 15.90 -0.62 5.37
N SER A 99 15.02 0.25 5.87
CA SER A 99 13.68 -0.11 6.35
C SER A 99 12.67 1.00 6.05
N PHE A 100 11.42 0.74 6.41
CA PHE A 100 10.37 1.76 6.40
C PHE A 100 10.64 2.86 7.42
N PRO A 101 10.22 4.11 7.17
CA PRO A 101 10.16 5.14 8.19
C PRO A 101 9.28 4.71 9.37
N ALA A 102 9.63 5.13 10.58
CA ALA A 102 8.96 4.69 11.81
C ALA A 102 7.43 4.84 11.79
N PRO A 103 6.82 5.95 11.31
CA PRO A 103 5.36 6.06 11.22
C PRO A 103 4.74 5.02 10.28
N MET A 104 5.34 4.77 9.11
CA MET A 104 4.84 3.75 8.18
C MET A 104 4.98 2.35 8.77
N LYS A 105 6.14 2.06 9.39
CA LYS A 105 6.35 0.77 10.09
C LYS A 105 5.31 0.56 11.18
N ALA A 106 4.96 1.59 11.94
CA ALA A 106 3.94 1.51 12.97
C ALA A 106 2.54 1.20 12.42
N VAL A 107 2.16 1.72 11.24
CA VAL A 107 0.93 1.29 10.54
C VAL A 107 1.01 -0.18 10.14
N LEU A 108 2.15 -0.62 9.56
CA LEU A 108 2.36 -2.01 9.17
C LEU A 108 2.29 -2.95 10.39
N ASP A 109 2.85 -2.58 11.53
CA ASP A 109 2.74 -3.36 12.77
C ASP A 109 1.29 -3.50 13.25
N ARG A 110 0.42 -2.52 13.00
CA ARG A 110 -0.99 -2.59 13.31
C ARG A 110 -1.77 -3.56 12.42
N LEU A 111 -1.19 -4.02 11.28
CA LEU A 111 -1.73 -5.12 10.48
C LEU A 111 -1.65 -6.48 11.18
N GLN A 112 -1.03 -6.56 12.36
CA GLN A 112 -1.07 -7.71 13.25
C GLN A 112 -2.50 -8.23 13.49
N ARG A 113 -3.53 -7.36 13.40
CA ARG A 113 -4.94 -7.77 13.47
C ARG A 113 -5.31 -8.79 12.40
N TYR A 114 -4.80 -8.62 11.17
CA TYR A 114 -5.07 -9.54 10.06
C TYR A 114 -4.22 -10.80 10.15
N TRP A 115 -2.99 -10.70 10.66
CA TRP A 115 -2.17 -11.86 10.95
C TRP A 115 -2.86 -12.76 11.99
N SER A 116 -3.32 -12.18 13.09
CA SER A 116 -4.06 -12.90 14.13
C SER A 116 -5.37 -13.49 13.60
N ALA A 117 -6.12 -12.73 12.80
CA ALA A 117 -7.33 -13.23 12.15
C ALA A 117 -7.04 -14.48 11.32
N ARG A 118 -5.97 -14.48 10.52
CA ARG A 118 -5.59 -15.60 9.64
C ARG A 118 -5.06 -16.80 10.41
N PHE A 119 -4.09 -16.58 11.32
CA PHE A 119 -3.29 -17.68 11.90
C PHE A 119 -3.74 -18.09 13.28
N VAL A 120 -4.41 -17.23 14.03
CA VAL A 120 -4.92 -17.54 15.37
C VAL A 120 -6.41 -17.84 15.36
N LEU A 121 -7.21 -17.00 14.66
CA LEU A 121 -8.68 -17.15 14.63
C LEU A 121 -9.17 -18.01 13.44
N GLY A 122 -8.30 -18.40 12.52
CA GLY A 122 -8.65 -19.29 11.41
C GLY A 122 -9.42 -18.65 10.26
N LEU A 123 -9.54 -17.32 10.21
CA LEU A 123 -10.23 -16.60 9.13
C LEU A 123 -9.31 -16.55 7.88
N ARG A 124 -9.68 -17.29 6.83
CA ARG A 124 -8.84 -17.44 5.63
C ARG A 124 -9.63 -17.28 4.34
N PRO A 125 -9.44 -16.19 3.59
CA PRO A 125 -8.56 -15.04 3.87
C PRO A 125 -9.14 -14.12 4.95
N PRO A 126 -8.34 -13.36 5.69
CA PRO A 126 -8.82 -12.38 6.68
C PRO A 126 -9.49 -11.17 6.02
N ILE A 127 -9.11 -10.85 4.78
CA ILE A 127 -9.75 -9.88 3.90
C ILE A 127 -10.22 -10.65 2.66
N ALA A 128 -11.52 -10.62 2.40
CA ALA A 128 -12.12 -11.40 1.31
C ALA A 128 -11.69 -10.90 -0.08
N LYS A 129 -11.63 -9.57 -0.26
CA LYS A 129 -11.33 -8.93 -1.54
C LYS A 129 -9.84 -9.11 -1.91
N PRO A 130 -9.51 -9.78 -3.04
CA PRO A 130 -8.14 -9.85 -3.52
C PRO A 130 -7.68 -8.49 -4.03
N LYS A 131 -6.40 -8.19 -3.89
CA LYS A 131 -5.83 -6.89 -4.23
C LYS A 131 -4.54 -7.03 -5.04
N ARG A 132 -4.21 -6.00 -5.80
CA ARG A 132 -2.90 -5.83 -6.42
C ARG A 132 -2.07 -4.87 -5.58
N GLY A 133 -0.85 -5.26 -5.22
CA GLY A 133 0.10 -4.44 -4.49
C GLY A 133 1.19 -3.91 -5.40
N ILE A 134 1.60 -2.68 -5.19
CA ILE A 134 2.73 -2.05 -5.88
C ILE A 134 3.60 -1.42 -4.81
N LEU A 135 4.92 -1.58 -4.95
CA LEU A 135 5.88 -0.97 -4.03
C LEU A 135 6.71 0.08 -4.77
N LEU A 136 6.72 1.30 -4.26
CA LEU A 136 7.66 2.35 -4.63
C LEU A 136 8.61 2.59 -3.46
N THR A 137 9.90 2.42 -3.69
CA THR A 137 10.94 2.84 -2.73
C THR A 137 11.82 3.93 -3.32
N VAL A 138 12.20 4.88 -2.50
CA VAL A 138 13.05 6.02 -2.88
C VAL A 138 14.27 6.04 -1.97
N SER A 139 15.47 5.89 -2.56
CA SER A 139 16.75 5.92 -1.84
C SER A 139 17.60 7.11 -2.27
N GLY A 140 18.19 7.82 -1.31
CA GLY A 140 19.21 8.84 -1.59
C GLY A 140 20.48 8.25 -2.18
N SER A 141 20.85 7.02 -1.80
CA SER A 141 22.04 6.33 -2.30
C SER A 141 21.81 5.66 -3.65
N PRO A 142 22.86 5.38 -4.44
CA PRO A 142 22.74 4.68 -5.72
C PRO A 142 22.43 3.18 -5.61
N SER A 143 22.43 2.62 -4.40
CA SER A 143 22.14 1.20 -4.17
C SER A 143 20.64 0.95 -3.97
N ASP A 144 20.11 -0.06 -4.63
CA ASP A 144 18.73 -0.55 -4.46
C ASP A 144 18.58 -1.58 -3.33
N GLU A 145 19.67 -1.94 -2.64
CA GLU A 145 19.67 -2.95 -1.58
C GLU A 145 18.65 -2.64 -0.48
N GLY A 146 18.55 -1.37 -0.05
CA GLY A 146 17.58 -0.94 0.95
C GLY A 146 16.13 -1.13 0.48
N GLY A 147 15.86 -0.86 -0.79
CA GLY A 147 14.55 -1.08 -1.41
C GLY A 147 14.18 -2.56 -1.45
N ARG A 148 15.12 -3.43 -1.82
CA ARG A 148 14.93 -4.90 -1.84
C ARG A 148 14.66 -5.46 -0.44
N LEU A 149 15.32 -4.93 0.59
CA LEU A 149 15.04 -5.32 1.97
C LEU A 149 13.64 -4.90 2.42
N ILE A 150 13.18 -3.71 2.01
CA ILE A 150 11.81 -3.25 2.25
C ILE A 150 10.80 -4.18 1.55
N GLU A 151 11.04 -4.60 0.32
CA GLU A 151 10.19 -5.55 -0.39
C GLU A 151 10.06 -6.88 0.36
N GLN A 152 11.18 -7.41 0.87
CA GLN A 152 11.16 -8.62 1.71
C GLN A 152 10.39 -8.42 3.00
N GLN A 153 10.52 -7.27 3.66
CA GLN A 153 9.75 -6.92 4.86
C GLN A 153 8.25 -6.75 4.56
N LEU A 154 7.88 -6.30 3.36
CA LEU A 154 6.49 -6.12 2.95
C LEU A 154 5.78 -7.46 2.67
N ALA A 155 6.48 -8.46 2.16
CA ALA A 155 5.90 -9.74 1.71
C ALA A 155 4.95 -10.42 2.71
N PRO A 156 5.26 -10.56 4.02
CA PRO A 156 4.34 -11.14 4.98
C PRO A 156 3.06 -10.31 5.17
N HIS A 157 3.13 -8.98 5.03
CA HIS A 157 1.96 -8.11 5.11
C HIS A 157 1.03 -8.33 3.90
N LEU A 158 1.58 -8.45 2.69
CA LEU A 158 0.79 -8.74 1.48
C LEU A 158 -0.02 -10.02 1.62
N THR A 159 0.59 -11.07 2.22
CA THR A 159 -0.10 -12.35 2.47
C THR A 159 -1.35 -12.19 3.33
N VAL A 160 -1.29 -11.40 4.40
CA VAL A 160 -2.45 -11.20 5.31
C VAL A 160 -3.45 -10.19 4.76
N LEU A 161 -3.04 -9.36 3.81
CA LEU A 161 -3.91 -8.41 3.12
C LEU A 161 -4.61 -9.01 1.89
N ASN A 162 -4.44 -10.30 1.60
CA ASN A 162 -4.93 -10.95 0.38
C ASN A 162 -4.47 -10.22 -0.89
N THR A 163 -3.18 -9.84 -0.93
CA THR A 163 -2.61 -8.95 -1.94
C THR A 163 -1.48 -9.66 -2.68
N THR A 164 -1.51 -9.60 -4.01
CA THR A 164 -0.42 -10.06 -4.88
C THR A 164 0.44 -8.87 -5.27
N LEU A 165 1.75 -8.95 -5.10
CA LEU A 165 2.68 -7.92 -5.55
C LEU A 165 2.74 -7.95 -7.08
N ALA A 166 2.26 -6.88 -7.72
CA ALA A 166 2.28 -6.73 -9.18
C ALA A 166 3.64 -6.25 -9.69
N GLY A 167 4.36 -5.49 -8.86
CA GLY A 167 5.70 -5.04 -9.19
C GLY A 167 6.25 -4.04 -8.18
N THR A 168 7.53 -3.75 -8.35
CA THR A 168 8.29 -2.83 -7.50
C THR A 168 9.08 -1.84 -8.36
N VAL A 169 9.09 -0.57 -7.94
CA VAL A 169 9.97 0.47 -8.48
C VAL A 169 10.92 0.91 -7.38
N HIS A 170 12.21 0.66 -7.59
CA HIS A 170 13.29 1.17 -6.74
C HIS A 170 13.92 2.38 -7.42
N TYR A 171 13.52 3.60 -7.00
CA TYR A 171 14.17 4.82 -7.43
C TYR A 171 15.34 5.12 -6.50
N VAL A 172 16.53 5.14 -7.07
CA VAL A 172 17.80 5.31 -6.36
C VAL A 172 18.47 6.63 -6.75
N ASP A 173 19.52 7.00 -6.02
CA ASP A 173 20.34 8.18 -6.30
C ASP A 173 19.57 9.52 -6.24
N ALA A 174 18.53 9.55 -5.39
CA ALA A 174 17.66 10.71 -5.25
C ALA A 174 18.39 11.95 -4.74
N ASP A 175 19.42 11.77 -3.89
CA ASP A 175 20.22 12.88 -3.35
C ASP A 175 21.14 13.51 -4.40
N ALA A 176 21.54 12.75 -5.43
CA ALA A 176 22.26 13.27 -6.58
C ALA A 176 21.35 13.86 -7.66
N GLY A 177 20.02 13.84 -7.45
CA GLY A 177 19.05 14.42 -8.37
C GLY A 177 18.84 13.62 -9.64
N ALA A 178 18.88 12.28 -9.55
CA ALA A 178 18.57 11.40 -10.68
C ALA A 178 17.22 11.78 -11.34
N PRO A 179 17.04 11.63 -12.68
CA PRO A 179 15.78 11.90 -13.35
C PRO A 179 14.66 10.98 -12.86
N LEU A 180 13.45 11.52 -12.67
CA LEU A 180 12.28 10.75 -12.22
C LEU A 180 11.55 10.02 -13.35
N ASP A 181 11.83 10.36 -14.61
CA ASP A 181 10.99 9.99 -15.76
C ASP A 181 10.83 8.47 -15.95
N ASP A 182 11.90 7.70 -15.84
CA ASP A 182 11.83 6.26 -16.03
C ASP A 182 11.14 5.56 -14.86
N ALA A 183 11.38 6.00 -13.63
CA ALA A 183 10.68 5.52 -12.46
C ALA A 183 9.18 5.87 -12.50
N ALA A 184 8.84 7.08 -12.96
CA ALA A 184 7.46 7.51 -13.14
C ALA A 184 6.75 6.64 -14.21
N LYS A 185 7.38 6.42 -15.37
CA LYS A 185 6.83 5.54 -16.43
C LYS A 185 6.60 4.12 -15.94
N ALA A 186 7.58 3.54 -15.23
CA ALA A 186 7.45 2.20 -14.69
C ALA A 186 6.31 2.11 -13.67
N LEU A 187 6.18 3.08 -12.78
CA LEU A 187 5.13 3.12 -11.76
C LEU A 187 3.74 3.33 -12.39
N CYS A 188 3.63 4.20 -13.39
CA CYS A 188 2.40 4.40 -14.16
C CYS A 188 1.97 3.10 -14.87
N ALA A 189 2.91 2.39 -15.51
CA ALA A 189 2.61 1.12 -16.16
C ALA A 189 2.07 0.08 -15.17
N LEU A 190 2.72 -0.09 -14.02
CA LEU A 190 2.26 -1.01 -12.97
C LEU A 190 0.86 -0.65 -12.41
N LEU A 191 0.55 0.64 -12.35
CA LEU A 191 -0.77 1.11 -11.91
C LEU A 191 -1.83 1.03 -13.02
N ALA A 192 -1.46 1.03 -14.30
CA ALA A 192 -2.39 0.93 -15.42
C ALA A 192 -2.76 -0.52 -15.76
N ASP A 193 -1.85 -1.47 -15.52
CA ASP A 193 -2.10 -2.90 -15.80
C ASP A 193 -3.23 -3.41 -14.89
N GLY A 194 -4.39 -3.71 -15.52
CA GLY A 194 -5.63 -4.16 -14.89
C GLY A 194 -5.64 -5.63 -14.47
#